data_9f0d20565153f63e46e984394431932d
#
_entry.id   9f0d20565153f63e46e984394431932d
#
_cell.length_a   1.000
_cell.length_b   1.000
_cell.length_c   1.000
_cell.angle_alpha   90.00
_cell.angle_beta   90.00
_cell.angle_gamma   90.00
#
_symmetry.space_group_name_H-M   'P 1'
#
loop_
_entity.id
_entity.type
_entity.pdbx_description
1 polymer ?
#
loop_
_entity_poly.entity_id
_entity_poly.type
_entity_poly.pdbx_seq_one_letter_code
_entity_poly.pdbx_strand_id
1 'polypeptide(L)'
;MLNSKMKKLVTSMIALILCLSSVSAMACTAIYVGSDLTADGTTMFARSEDISNSYNKLFYVSPAGKHTAGEEYAGCYGFTYTFKKDSYSYTAFSDDNGAAVNNECPDCGGTHAHTPYQAGGTNEMGVTVSATETIGCSDVIYEADPYLDTGIEEAEIPTVLLSEASTAKEAVDLLLSIYDTAGCAGGSGVFIADDKETWYIENASGTQYVALKLSSSMAFAQPNMSIIGLIDLDDTENVIASKDVIAVAEKAGSYVGDKEANTIDYVASYNADQSTGSRMVNALKFFNAETAKDEPAVSDYTISNVNAEGDIIPMHTSIVLDHAYTVDDFVKYYHIAGIGSTRNLEAHIFAISAQDSLTDTVEWVAMDDAGYSVFVPYYPMLTTDT
;
A
#
# COMPACT_ATOMS: atom_id res chain seq x y z
N MET A 1 -40.64 18.24 27.71
CA MET A 1 -39.27 18.80 27.64
C MET A 1 -38.29 17.79 28.22
N LEU A 2 -37.33 17.29 27.44
CA LEU A 2 -36.31 16.39 27.96
C LEU A 2 -35.42 17.13 28.99
N ASN A 3 -35.15 16.45 30.07
CA ASN A 3 -34.30 16.97 31.15
C ASN A 3 -32.83 17.05 30.63
N SER A 4 -32.03 17.97 31.20
CA SER A 4 -30.66 18.29 30.78
C SER A 4 -29.72 17.05 30.71
N LYS A 5 -29.88 16.09 31.64
CA LYS A 5 -29.11 14.83 31.62
C LYS A 5 -29.52 13.93 30.44
N MET A 6 -30.78 13.89 30.09
CA MET A 6 -31.31 13.11 28.99
C MET A 6 -30.95 13.73 27.63
N LYS A 7 -30.85 15.06 27.54
CA LYS A 7 -30.31 15.75 26.35
C LYS A 7 -28.82 15.42 26.14
N LYS A 8 -28.02 15.46 27.19
CA LYS A 8 -26.59 15.09 27.10
C LYS A 8 -26.40 13.62 26.71
N LEU A 9 -27.23 12.71 27.26
CA LEU A 9 -27.18 11.30 26.91
C LEU A 9 -27.57 11.07 25.44
N VAL A 10 -28.61 11.72 24.94
CA VAL A 10 -29.06 11.67 23.56
C VAL A 10 -28.02 12.29 22.63
N THR A 11 -27.41 13.40 22.99
CA THR A 11 -26.32 14.01 22.19
C THR A 11 -25.08 13.13 22.16
N SER A 12 -24.69 12.50 23.29
CA SER A 12 -23.57 11.55 23.33
C SER A 12 -23.88 10.27 22.54
N MET A 13 -25.12 9.76 22.59
CA MET A 13 -25.55 8.63 21.74
C MET A 13 -25.55 8.98 20.26
N ILE A 14 -26.02 10.17 19.90
CA ILE A 14 -26.01 10.62 18.49
C ILE A 14 -24.57 10.85 18.02
N ALA A 15 -23.69 11.43 18.85
CA ALA A 15 -22.27 11.56 18.53
C ALA A 15 -21.59 10.18 18.39
N LEU A 16 -21.89 9.23 19.27
CA LEU A 16 -21.38 7.86 19.18
C LEU A 16 -21.90 7.12 17.93
N ILE A 17 -23.18 7.32 17.58
CA ILE A 17 -23.78 6.76 16.36
C ILE A 17 -23.20 7.43 15.09
N LEU A 18 -22.89 8.71 15.13
CA LEU A 18 -22.24 9.44 14.03
C LEU A 18 -20.76 9.06 13.90
N CYS A 19 -20.06 8.75 14.99
CA CYS A 19 -18.72 8.17 14.95
C CYS A 19 -18.70 6.70 14.47
N LEU A 20 -19.81 5.97 14.59
CA LEU A 20 -19.94 4.58 14.10
C LEU A 20 -20.44 4.48 12.65
N SER A 21 -20.77 5.60 11.99
CA SER A 21 -21.44 5.60 10.69
C SER A 21 -20.62 6.13 9.52
N SER A 22 -19.31 6.31 9.65
CA SER A 22 -18.48 6.79 8.54
C SER A 22 -17.05 6.22 8.50
N VAL A 23 -16.87 4.95 8.83
CA VAL A 23 -15.80 4.22 8.18
C VAL A 23 -16.42 3.65 6.90
N SER A 24 -16.41 4.43 5.84
CA SER A 24 -16.38 3.85 4.50
C SER A 24 -15.13 2.97 4.52
N ALA A 25 -15.29 1.68 4.75
CA ALA A 25 -14.19 0.76 4.68
C ALA A 25 -13.64 0.83 3.25
N MET A 26 -12.61 1.65 3.05
CA MET A 26 -11.76 1.55 1.87
C MET A 26 -11.31 0.11 1.85
N ALA A 27 -11.49 -0.56 0.74
CA ALA A 27 -11.46 -2.01 0.73
C ALA A 27 -10.43 -2.55 -0.26
N CYS A 28 -9.34 -1.80 -0.50
CA CYS A 28 -8.24 -2.19 -1.37
C CYS A 28 -7.68 -3.57 -1.00
N THR A 29 -7.24 -4.33 -1.98
CA THR A 29 -6.59 -5.61 -1.74
C THR A 29 -5.39 -5.76 -2.67
N ALA A 30 -4.22 -5.96 -2.08
CA ALA A 30 -3.01 -6.22 -2.82
C ALA A 30 -2.54 -7.66 -2.64
N ILE A 31 -1.78 -8.16 -3.63
CA ILE A 31 -1.06 -9.44 -3.56
C ILE A 31 0.33 -9.30 -4.17
N TYR A 32 1.25 -10.13 -3.69
CA TYR A 32 2.61 -10.25 -4.17
C TYR A 32 2.98 -11.70 -4.42
N VAL A 33 3.68 -11.98 -5.51
CA VAL A 33 4.30 -13.28 -5.81
C VAL A 33 5.69 -13.02 -6.40
N GLY A 34 6.71 -13.51 -5.71
CA GLY A 34 8.10 -13.36 -6.14
C GLY A 34 8.45 -14.21 -7.36
N SER A 35 9.48 -13.83 -8.08
CA SER A 35 9.87 -14.39 -9.39
C SER A 35 10.18 -15.89 -9.39
N ASP A 36 10.62 -16.45 -8.26
CA ASP A 36 10.86 -17.91 -8.14
C ASP A 36 9.54 -18.72 -8.09
N LEU A 37 8.43 -18.05 -7.84
CA LEU A 37 7.10 -18.65 -7.69
C LEU A 37 6.20 -18.39 -8.89
N THR A 38 6.69 -17.72 -9.92
CA THR A 38 5.95 -17.42 -11.16
C THR A 38 6.39 -18.31 -12.31
N ALA A 39 5.50 -18.51 -13.28
CA ALA A 39 5.75 -19.43 -14.38
C ALA A 39 6.78 -18.93 -15.40
N ASP A 40 6.94 -17.61 -15.50
CA ASP A 40 7.81 -16.93 -16.46
C ASP A 40 9.00 -16.20 -15.80
N GLY A 41 9.13 -16.28 -14.48
CA GLY A 41 10.21 -15.64 -13.73
C GLY A 41 10.03 -14.13 -13.53
N THR A 42 8.84 -13.59 -13.80
CA THR A 42 8.53 -12.19 -13.47
C THR A 42 8.17 -12.05 -11.99
N THR A 43 8.56 -10.95 -11.36
CA THR A 43 7.98 -10.55 -10.07
C THR A 43 6.63 -9.93 -10.33
N MET A 44 5.60 -10.41 -9.63
CA MET A 44 4.26 -9.88 -9.80
C MET A 44 3.71 -9.32 -8.50
N PHE A 45 3.15 -8.13 -8.57
CA PHE A 45 2.26 -7.61 -7.53
C PHE A 45 1.07 -6.89 -8.16
N ALA A 46 -0.01 -6.84 -7.43
CA ALA A 46 -1.26 -6.31 -7.91
C ALA A 46 -2.03 -5.64 -6.78
N ARG A 47 -2.91 -4.72 -7.14
CA ARG A 47 -3.82 -4.05 -6.22
C ARG A 47 -5.15 -3.78 -6.91
N SER A 48 -6.25 -3.84 -6.15
CA SER A 48 -7.52 -3.19 -6.49
C SER A 48 -7.71 -1.94 -5.64
N GLU A 49 -8.31 -0.92 -6.20
CA GLU A 49 -8.79 0.23 -5.46
C GLU A 49 -10.31 0.15 -5.27
N ASP A 50 -10.72 0.11 -4.00
CA ASP A 50 -12.11 -0.16 -3.62
C ASP A 50 -12.63 0.95 -2.72
N ILE A 51 -13.29 1.95 -3.26
CA ILE A 51 -13.87 3.01 -2.41
C ILE A 51 -15.38 3.15 -2.65
N SER A 52 -15.78 3.73 -3.75
CA SER A 52 -17.15 3.80 -4.21
C SER A 52 -17.16 3.96 -5.73
N ASN A 53 -18.17 3.44 -6.41
CA ASN A 53 -18.29 3.54 -7.86
C ASN A 53 -18.74 4.92 -8.36
N SER A 54 -18.47 5.98 -7.62
CA SER A 54 -18.86 7.36 -7.96
C SER A 54 -17.76 8.17 -8.63
N TYR A 55 -16.58 7.61 -8.77
CA TYR A 55 -15.43 8.27 -9.41
C TYR A 55 -15.11 7.63 -10.76
N ASN A 56 -14.66 8.45 -11.70
CA ASN A 56 -14.04 7.94 -12.91
C ASN A 56 -12.54 7.82 -12.69
N LYS A 57 -11.96 6.72 -13.16
CA LYS A 57 -10.51 6.54 -13.21
C LYS A 57 -9.98 6.76 -14.60
N LEU A 58 -8.77 7.27 -14.67
CA LEU A 58 -8.00 7.44 -15.89
C LEU A 58 -6.72 6.62 -15.82
N PHE A 59 -6.37 5.99 -16.92
CA PHE A 59 -5.02 5.51 -17.17
C PHE A 59 -4.40 6.40 -18.23
N TYR A 60 -3.26 7.03 -17.94
CA TYR A 60 -2.61 7.96 -18.85
C TYR A 60 -1.09 7.97 -18.65
N VAL A 61 -0.39 8.60 -19.59
CA VAL A 61 1.04 8.87 -19.49
C VAL A 61 1.27 10.31 -19.04
N SER A 62 1.88 10.49 -17.87
CA SER A 62 2.42 11.79 -17.47
C SER A 62 3.73 12.04 -18.24
N PRO A 63 3.83 13.11 -19.05
CA PRO A 63 5.02 13.32 -19.88
C PRO A 63 6.22 13.74 -19.04
N ALA A 64 7.43 13.43 -19.52
CA ALA A 64 8.67 13.94 -18.92
C ALA A 64 8.67 15.47 -18.86
N GLY A 65 9.18 16.03 -17.75
CA GLY A 65 9.17 17.47 -17.51
C GLY A 65 7.80 18.06 -17.20
N LYS A 66 6.81 17.24 -16.88
CA LYS A 66 5.50 17.71 -16.40
C LYS A 66 5.67 18.56 -15.14
N HIS A 67 6.54 18.13 -14.23
CA HIS A 67 7.02 18.89 -13.10
C HIS A 67 8.48 19.30 -13.35
N THR A 68 8.86 20.49 -12.91
CA THR A 68 10.20 21.02 -13.15
C THR A 68 10.96 21.21 -11.84
N ALA A 69 12.30 21.16 -11.90
CA ALA A 69 13.13 21.38 -10.74
C ALA A 69 12.83 22.72 -10.06
N GLY A 70 12.55 22.70 -8.77
CA GLY A 70 12.15 23.85 -7.97
C GLY A 70 10.65 24.16 -7.94
N GLU A 71 9.82 23.40 -8.68
CA GLU A 71 8.37 23.51 -8.63
C GLU A 71 7.86 22.98 -7.29
N GLU A 72 6.94 23.74 -6.67
CA GLU A 72 6.21 23.29 -5.49
C GLU A 72 4.98 22.49 -5.89
N TYR A 73 4.92 21.26 -5.46
CA TYR A 73 3.78 20.36 -5.56
C TYR A 73 2.88 20.53 -4.33
N ALA A 74 1.57 20.61 -4.55
CA ALA A 74 0.57 20.63 -3.50
C ALA A 74 -0.28 19.35 -3.57
N GLY A 75 -0.23 18.57 -2.51
CA GLY A 75 -1.05 17.37 -2.33
C GLY A 75 -2.47 17.68 -1.88
N CYS A 76 -3.27 16.64 -1.80
CA CYS A 76 -4.69 16.71 -1.51
C CYS A 76 -4.98 17.19 -0.08
N TYR A 77 -4.22 16.72 0.90
CA TYR A 77 -4.49 16.90 2.33
C TYR A 77 -3.58 17.93 3.01
N GLY A 78 -2.79 18.68 2.27
CA GLY A 78 -1.92 19.73 2.79
C GLY A 78 -0.43 19.39 2.74
N PHE A 79 -0.07 18.22 2.25
CA PHE A 79 1.31 17.86 1.93
C PHE A 79 1.84 18.76 0.83
N THR A 80 3.09 19.21 0.98
CA THR A 80 3.81 19.95 -0.06
C THR A 80 5.17 19.34 -0.29
N TYR A 81 5.61 19.34 -1.55
CA TYR A 81 6.91 18.84 -1.95
C TYR A 81 7.55 19.77 -2.99
N THR A 82 8.84 19.96 -2.93
CA THR A 82 9.56 20.71 -3.97
C THR A 82 10.40 19.73 -4.79
N PHE A 83 10.05 19.60 -6.08
CA PHE A 83 10.79 18.72 -6.99
C PHE A 83 12.26 19.14 -7.11
N LYS A 84 13.15 18.16 -7.05
CA LYS A 84 14.60 18.38 -7.09
C LYS A 84 15.19 18.33 -8.50
N LYS A 85 14.43 17.72 -9.43
CA LYS A 85 14.76 17.62 -10.85
C LYS A 85 13.50 17.68 -11.69
N ASP A 86 13.64 17.80 -13.01
CA ASP A 86 12.54 17.64 -13.93
C ASP A 86 12.04 16.20 -13.90
N SER A 87 10.70 16.01 -13.88
CA SER A 87 10.08 14.70 -13.72
C SER A 87 10.38 13.78 -14.91
N TYR A 88 10.54 12.49 -14.60
CA TYR A 88 10.46 11.44 -15.60
C TYR A 88 9.04 11.34 -16.18
N SER A 89 8.90 10.74 -17.36
CA SER A 89 7.59 10.30 -17.83
C SER A 89 7.20 9.00 -17.09
N TYR A 90 5.90 8.83 -16.84
CA TYR A 90 5.37 7.64 -16.18
C TYR A 90 3.91 7.38 -16.54
N THR A 91 3.51 6.11 -16.54
CA THR A 91 2.10 5.70 -16.56
C THR A 91 1.45 6.01 -15.20
N ALA A 92 0.18 6.35 -15.18
CA ALA A 92 -0.54 6.64 -13.95
C ALA A 92 -1.97 6.11 -13.97
N PHE A 93 -2.40 5.51 -12.87
CA PHE A 93 -3.80 5.25 -12.53
C PHE A 93 -4.27 6.40 -11.64
N SER A 94 -5.19 7.21 -12.13
CA SER A 94 -5.52 8.49 -11.49
C SER A 94 -7.02 8.72 -11.43
N ASP A 95 -7.44 9.50 -10.46
CA ASP A 95 -8.80 10.05 -10.47
C ASP A 95 -8.96 11.08 -11.58
N ASP A 96 -10.15 11.11 -12.20
CA ASP A 96 -10.55 12.14 -13.13
C ASP A 96 -11.09 13.36 -12.37
N ASN A 97 -10.24 14.34 -12.11
CA ASN A 97 -10.64 15.59 -11.47
C ASN A 97 -11.69 16.41 -12.26
N GLY A 98 -11.89 16.10 -13.54
CA GLY A 98 -12.95 16.70 -14.36
C GLY A 98 -14.33 16.16 -14.01
N ALA A 99 -14.41 15.01 -13.33
CA ALA A 99 -15.64 14.36 -12.91
C ALA A 99 -16.17 14.83 -11.54
N ALA A 100 -15.50 15.78 -10.88
CA ALA A 100 -15.95 16.34 -9.61
C ALA A 100 -17.39 16.88 -9.75
N VAL A 101 -18.33 16.13 -9.22
CA VAL A 101 -19.72 16.58 -9.11
C VAL A 101 -19.72 17.75 -8.10
N ASN A 102 -20.12 18.94 -8.55
CA ASN A 102 -20.16 20.17 -7.77
C ASN A 102 -18.82 20.88 -7.48
N ASN A 103 -17.75 20.63 -8.22
CA ASN A 103 -16.40 21.17 -8.01
C ASN A 103 -15.79 20.83 -6.62
N GLU A 104 -16.21 19.76 -6.02
CA GLU A 104 -15.58 19.22 -4.83
C GLU A 104 -14.59 18.12 -5.25
N CYS A 105 -13.38 18.15 -4.71
CA CYS A 105 -12.44 17.05 -4.88
C CYS A 105 -13.03 15.78 -4.23
N PRO A 106 -13.11 14.67 -4.95
CA PRO A 106 -13.61 13.42 -4.38
C PRO A 106 -12.77 12.94 -3.19
N ASP A 107 -11.46 13.20 -3.22
CA ASP A 107 -10.53 12.67 -2.21
C ASP A 107 -10.59 13.46 -0.91
N CYS A 108 -10.50 14.79 -0.98
CA CYS A 108 -10.44 15.63 0.22
C CYS A 108 -11.73 16.39 0.52
N GLY A 109 -12.75 16.33 -0.33
CA GLY A 109 -13.98 17.14 -0.20
C GLY A 109 -13.77 18.65 -0.34
N GLY A 110 -12.55 19.10 -0.68
CA GLY A 110 -12.18 20.49 -0.84
C GLY A 110 -12.48 21.05 -2.23
N THR A 111 -12.46 22.38 -2.33
CA THR A 111 -12.64 23.09 -3.63
C THR A 111 -11.36 23.71 -4.16
N HIS A 112 -10.22 23.35 -3.57
CA HIS A 112 -8.91 23.87 -3.93
C HIS A 112 -8.26 23.05 -5.07
N ALA A 113 -7.43 23.70 -5.85
CA ALA A 113 -6.67 23.02 -6.88
C ALA A 113 -5.51 22.24 -6.23
N HIS A 114 -5.45 20.95 -6.46
CA HIS A 114 -4.35 20.07 -6.12
C HIS A 114 -4.17 19.02 -7.23
N THR A 115 -3.11 18.24 -7.13
CA THR A 115 -2.89 17.14 -8.07
C THR A 115 -3.91 16.03 -7.79
N PRO A 116 -4.44 15.37 -8.85
CA PRO A 116 -5.32 14.22 -8.68
C PRO A 116 -4.64 13.10 -7.88
N TYR A 117 -5.43 12.37 -7.10
CA TYR A 117 -5.02 11.10 -6.52
C TYR A 117 -4.45 10.16 -7.59
N GLN A 118 -3.31 9.54 -7.30
CA GLN A 118 -2.70 8.52 -8.15
C GLN A 118 -2.47 7.23 -7.36
N ALA A 119 -2.96 6.11 -7.87
CA ALA A 119 -2.85 4.81 -7.23
C ALA A 119 -1.50 4.13 -7.48
N GLY A 120 -0.90 4.35 -8.64
CA GLY A 120 0.35 3.71 -9.04
C GLY A 120 0.72 3.98 -10.49
N GLY A 121 1.77 3.30 -10.96
CA GLY A 121 2.28 3.35 -12.31
C GLY A 121 3.75 2.93 -12.40
N THR A 122 4.33 3.08 -13.60
CA THR A 122 5.74 2.81 -13.88
C THR A 122 6.36 3.96 -14.64
N ASN A 123 7.55 4.41 -14.26
CA ASN A 123 8.25 5.49 -14.95
C ASN A 123 9.20 4.96 -16.06
N GLU A 124 9.71 5.88 -16.88
CA GLU A 124 10.62 5.57 -17.99
C GLU A 124 11.96 4.96 -17.56
N MET A 125 12.29 4.99 -16.28
CA MET A 125 13.46 4.32 -15.69
C MET A 125 13.14 2.89 -15.25
N GLY A 126 11.88 2.42 -15.35
CA GLY A 126 11.42 1.11 -14.92
C GLY A 126 11.07 1.00 -13.45
N VAL A 127 11.04 2.12 -12.72
CA VAL A 127 10.56 2.13 -11.33
C VAL A 127 9.04 2.04 -11.32
N THR A 128 8.52 1.04 -10.61
CA THR A 128 7.08 0.78 -10.46
C THR A 128 6.67 1.03 -9.02
N VAL A 129 5.57 1.75 -8.84
CA VAL A 129 5.01 2.09 -7.52
C VAL A 129 3.51 1.78 -7.48
N SER A 130 3.06 1.20 -6.39
CA SER A 130 1.62 1.07 -6.03
C SER A 130 1.46 1.38 -4.55
N ALA A 131 0.62 2.34 -4.21
CA ALA A 131 0.36 2.75 -2.85
C ALA A 131 -1.10 2.53 -2.46
N THR A 132 -1.37 2.21 -1.20
CA THR A 132 -2.72 1.95 -0.70
C THR A 132 -2.87 2.40 0.75
N GLU A 133 -3.86 3.24 1.06
CA GLU A 133 -4.24 3.61 2.43
C GLU A 133 -5.10 2.50 3.04
N THR A 134 -4.47 1.63 3.78
CA THR A 134 -5.13 0.41 4.26
C THR A 134 -4.68 -0.02 5.66
N ILE A 135 -3.77 0.71 6.27
CA ILE A 135 -3.17 0.36 7.55
C ILE A 135 -3.60 1.36 8.61
N GLY A 136 -4.16 0.85 9.70
CA GLY A 136 -4.47 1.66 10.87
C GLY A 136 -3.53 1.32 12.03
N CYS A 137 -3.38 2.24 12.96
CA CYS A 137 -2.72 1.97 14.24
C CYS A 137 -3.73 1.88 15.38
N SER A 138 -3.29 1.31 16.51
CA SER A 138 -4.06 1.30 17.74
C SER A 138 -4.18 2.70 18.34
N ASP A 139 -5.23 2.93 19.16
CA ASP A 139 -5.43 4.22 19.83
C ASP A 139 -4.19 4.63 20.65
N VAL A 140 -3.52 3.69 21.31
CA VAL A 140 -2.33 3.98 22.11
C VAL A 140 -1.11 4.37 21.28
N ILE A 141 -0.98 3.82 20.07
CA ILE A 141 0.04 4.24 19.10
C ILE A 141 -0.32 5.62 18.55
N TYR A 142 -1.58 5.85 18.18
CA TYR A 142 -2.04 7.16 17.71
C TYR A 142 -1.82 8.27 18.74
N GLU A 143 -2.02 7.99 20.04
CA GLU A 143 -1.71 8.94 21.12
C GLU A 143 -0.19 9.18 21.27
N ALA A 144 0.63 8.16 20.99
CA ALA A 144 2.08 8.26 21.11
C ALA A 144 2.74 8.95 19.90
N ASP A 145 2.24 8.70 18.69
CA ASP A 145 2.76 9.22 17.41
C ASP A 145 1.58 9.44 16.44
N PRO A 146 0.83 10.55 16.58
CA PRO A 146 -0.36 10.83 15.77
C PRO A 146 0.00 11.11 14.30
N TYR A 147 -0.91 10.79 13.38
CA TYR A 147 -0.82 11.23 12.00
C TYR A 147 -0.71 12.75 11.90
N LEU A 148 -0.03 13.23 10.88
CA LEU A 148 0.26 14.65 10.66
C LEU A 148 -0.55 15.19 9.48
N ASP A 149 -1.39 16.17 9.70
CA ASP A 149 -2.29 16.77 8.66
C ASP A 149 -1.53 17.28 7.41
N THR A 150 -0.22 17.47 7.49
CA THR A 150 0.66 17.90 6.40
C THR A 150 1.61 16.80 5.94
N GLY A 151 1.44 15.59 6.43
CA GLY A 151 2.20 14.42 6.03
C GLY A 151 1.83 13.95 4.63
N ILE A 152 2.71 13.14 4.03
CA ILE A 152 2.40 12.49 2.74
C ILE A 152 1.36 11.39 2.95
N GLU A 153 0.50 11.22 1.97
CA GLU A 153 -0.48 10.14 1.91
C GLU A 153 -0.36 9.29 0.64
N GLU A 154 -1.16 8.25 0.57
CA GLU A 154 -1.32 7.39 -0.61
C GLU A 154 -1.46 8.19 -1.90
N ALA A 155 -2.29 9.24 -1.87
CA ALA A 155 -2.62 10.06 -3.03
C ALA A 155 -1.41 10.70 -3.73
N GLU A 156 -0.35 11.02 -2.98
CA GLU A 156 0.82 11.73 -3.46
C GLU A 156 2.04 10.84 -3.69
N ILE A 157 2.10 9.69 -3.02
CA ILE A 157 3.28 8.80 -3.04
C ILE A 157 3.68 8.45 -4.48
N PRO A 158 2.79 7.91 -5.36
CA PRO A 158 3.20 7.56 -6.71
C PRO A 158 3.68 8.76 -7.52
N THR A 159 3.00 9.91 -7.44
CA THR A 159 3.39 11.12 -8.18
C THR A 159 4.81 11.55 -7.85
N VAL A 160 5.16 11.62 -6.55
CA VAL A 160 6.48 12.08 -6.12
C VAL A 160 7.57 11.08 -6.50
N LEU A 161 7.34 9.79 -6.22
CA LEU A 161 8.36 8.76 -6.44
C LEU A 161 8.61 8.50 -7.92
N LEU A 162 7.56 8.36 -8.73
CA LEU A 162 7.68 8.12 -10.17
C LEU A 162 8.29 9.30 -10.92
N SER A 163 8.07 10.52 -10.41
CA SER A 163 8.68 11.73 -11.00
C SER A 163 10.19 11.78 -10.79
N GLU A 164 10.73 11.26 -9.68
CA GLU A 164 12.13 11.54 -9.33
C GLU A 164 13.02 10.31 -9.22
N ALA A 165 12.50 9.13 -8.92
CA ALA A 165 13.34 7.97 -8.69
C ALA A 165 13.78 7.29 -9.99
N SER A 166 15.04 6.91 -10.09
CA SER A 166 15.61 6.16 -11.22
C SER A 166 15.85 4.68 -10.89
N THR A 167 15.70 4.29 -9.61
CA THR A 167 15.75 2.90 -9.14
C THR A 167 14.75 2.70 -8.00
N ALA A 168 14.38 1.45 -7.74
CA ALA A 168 13.52 1.11 -6.60
C ALA A 168 14.12 1.63 -5.27
N LYS A 169 15.42 1.45 -5.08
CA LYS A 169 16.10 1.92 -3.86
C LYS A 169 16.07 3.43 -3.70
N GLU A 170 16.24 4.20 -4.77
CA GLU A 170 16.10 5.67 -4.72
C GLU A 170 14.68 6.07 -4.35
N ALA A 171 13.66 5.37 -4.87
CA ALA A 171 12.27 5.62 -4.51
C ALA A 171 11.99 5.33 -3.04
N VAL A 172 12.49 4.20 -2.52
CA VAL A 172 12.43 3.85 -1.10
C VAL A 172 13.08 4.95 -0.26
N ASP A 173 14.34 5.31 -0.54
CA ASP A 173 15.07 6.31 0.24
C ASP A 173 14.38 7.68 0.21
N LEU A 174 13.79 8.05 -0.92
CA LEU A 174 13.02 9.28 -1.06
C LEU A 174 11.77 9.24 -0.16
N LEU A 175 10.98 8.17 -0.22
CA LEU A 175 9.78 8.03 0.60
C LEU A 175 10.10 8.06 2.09
N LEU A 176 11.10 7.28 2.53
CA LEU A 176 11.49 7.24 3.93
C LEU A 176 12.02 8.59 4.42
N SER A 177 12.76 9.32 3.58
CA SER A 177 13.19 10.70 3.87
C SER A 177 12.01 11.66 4.03
N ILE A 178 10.92 11.47 3.28
CA ILE A 178 9.70 12.27 3.43
C ILE A 178 9.01 11.90 4.74
N TYR A 179 8.88 10.61 5.07
CA TYR A 179 8.32 10.17 6.36
C TYR A 179 9.11 10.74 7.55
N ASP A 180 10.44 10.78 7.46
CA ASP A 180 11.29 11.35 8.52
C ASP A 180 11.14 12.87 8.68
N THR A 181 10.77 13.60 7.62
CA THR A 181 10.76 15.07 7.61
C THR A 181 9.37 15.68 7.63
N ALA A 182 8.44 15.13 6.92
CA ALA A 182 7.05 15.60 6.82
C ALA A 182 6.06 14.70 7.58
N GLY A 183 6.42 13.43 7.78
CA GLY A 183 5.53 12.42 8.34
C GLY A 183 4.48 11.93 7.38
N CYS A 184 3.49 11.23 7.91
CA CYS A 184 2.36 10.66 7.18
C CYS A 184 1.04 11.21 7.72
N ALA A 185 0.06 11.42 6.84
CA ALA A 185 -1.29 11.83 7.24
C ALA A 185 -2.23 10.62 7.40
N GLY A 186 -1.89 9.46 6.83
CA GLY A 186 -2.60 8.19 6.95
C GLY A 186 -1.65 6.99 6.92
N GLY A 187 -2.16 5.81 7.23
CA GLY A 187 -1.38 4.56 7.23
C GLY A 187 -1.48 3.85 5.88
N SER A 188 -0.34 3.60 5.24
CA SER A 188 -0.27 3.05 3.89
C SER A 188 0.61 1.82 3.79
N GLY A 189 0.23 0.92 2.87
CA GLY A 189 1.09 -0.13 2.34
C GLY A 189 1.59 0.29 0.95
N VAL A 190 2.89 0.23 0.71
CA VAL A 190 3.50 0.70 -0.55
C VAL A 190 4.40 -0.35 -1.15
N PHE A 191 4.13 -0.72 -2.40
CA PHE A 191 5.05 -1.52 -3.22
C PHE A 191 5.91 -0.60 -4.07
N ILE A 192 7.21 -0.85 -4.09
CA ILE A 192 8.18 -0.16 -4.94
C ILE A 192 9.08 -1.22 -5.56
N ALA A 193 9.21 -1.23 -6.88
CA ALA A 193 10.02 -2.23 -7.57
C ALA A 193 10.74 -1.66 -8.79
N ASP A 194 11.81 -2.34 -9.18
CA ASP A 194 12.45 -2.26 -10.49
C ASP A 194 12.85 -3.68 -10.98
N ASP A 195 13.68 -3.77 -12.01
CA ASP A 195 14.17 -5.04 -12.55
C ASP A 195 15.10 -5.84 -11.61
N LYS A 196 15.50 -5.27 -10.47
CA LYS A 196 16.49 -5.84 -9.54
C LYS A 196 15.94 -6.18 -8.18
N GLU A 197 15.03 -5.37 -7.68
CA GLU A 197 14.51 -5.53 -6.33
C GLU A 197 13.08 -5.03 -6.18
N THR A 198 12.39 -5.61 -5.21
CA THR A 198 11.05 -5.19 -4.80
C THR A 198 11.05 -4.91 -3.30
N TRP A 199 10.46 -3.80 -2.92
CA TRP A 199 10.27 -3.38 -1.54
C TRP A 199 8.79 -3.29 -1.21
N TYR A 200 8.46 -3.63 0.03
CA TYR A 200 7.16 -3.41 0.62
C TYR A 200 7.32 -2.57 1.89
N ILE A 201 6.53 -1.52 2.03
CA ILE A 201 6.67 -0.54 3.10
C ILE A 201 5.33 -0.40 3.80
N GLU A 202 5.32 -0.44 5.12
CA GLU A 202 4.18 -0.06 5.94
C GLU A 202 4.56 1.14 6.82
N ASN A 203 3.74 2.19 6.79
CA ASN A 203 3.75 3.23 7.81
C ASN A 203 2.45 3.12 8.61
N ALA A 204 2.54 2.83 9.91
CA ALA A 204 1.36 2.62 10.74
C ALA A 204 1.02 3.83 11.63
N SER A 205 1.88 4.83 11.73
CA SER A 205 1.64 6.05 12.52
C SER A 205 2.31 7.26 11.90
N GLY A 206 2.23 8.41 12.52
CA GLY A 206 2.66 9.70 11.96
C GLY A 206 4.09 9.75 11.45
N THR A 207 5.02 9.02 12.09
CA THR A 207 6.45 9.03 11.71
C THR A 207 7.09 7.65 11.74
N GLN A 208 6.35 6.58 12.07
CA GLN A 208 6.93 5.25 12.17
C GLN A 208 6.59 4.37 10.98
N TYR A 209 7.60 3.72 10.44
CA TYR A 209 7.52 2.85 9.28
C TYR A 209 8.48 1.68 9.36
N VAL A 210 8.20 0.67 8.55
CA VAL A 210 9.10 -0.44 8.23
C VAL A 210 9.07 -0.69 6.74
N ALA A 211 10.23 -0.77 6.12
CA ALA A 211 10.43 -1.13 4.72
C ALA A 211 11.19 -2.45 4.63
N LEU A 212 10.65 -3.39 3.87
CA LEU A 212 11.20 -4.73 3.68
C LEU A 212 11.59 -4.95 2.23
N LYS A 213 12.82 -5.38 1.98
CA LYS A 213 13.21 -5.94 0.68
C LYS A 213 12.65 -7.35 0.56
N LEU A 214 11.79 -7.56 -0.43
CA LEU A 214 11.08 -8.81 -0.57
C LEU A 214 11.92 -9.90 -1.23
N SER A 215 11.76 -11.13 -0.75
CA SER A 215 12.39 -12.31 -1.36
C SER A 215 11.65 -12.73 -2.63
N SER A 216 12.41 -13.23 -3.62
CA SER A 216 11.85 -13.83 -4.85
C SER A 216 11.07 -15.12 -4.61
N SER A 217 11.22 -15.74 -3.43
CA SER A 217 10.62 -17.04 -3.07
C SER A 217 9.44 -16.91 -2.09
N MET A 218 8.81 -15.73 -1.97
CA MET A 218 7.67 -15.52 -1.08
C MET A 218 6.44 -15.01 -1.82
N ALA A 219 5.27 -15.24 -1.21
CA ALA A 219 4.00 -14.70 -1.66
C ALA A 219 3.17 -14.25 -0.46
N PHE A 220 2.36 -13.20 -0.63
CA PHE A 220 1.43 -12.73 0.40
C PHE A 220 0.28 -11.93 -0.18
N ALA A 221 -0.73 -11.70 0.64
CA ALA A 221 -1.81 -10.75 0.38
C ALA A 221 -1.84 -9.67 1.46
N GLN A 222 -2.25 -8.47 1.07
CA GLN A 222 -2.41 -7.33 1.98
C GLN A 222 -3.81 -6.72 1.78
N PRO A 223 -4.84 -7.20 2.51
CA PRO A 223 -6.20 -6.71 2.43
C PRO A 223 -6.52 -5.77 3.61
N ASN A 224 -6.34 -4.47 3.47
CA ASN A 224 -6.65 -3.46 4.51
C ASN A 224 -6.18 -3.83 5.93
N MET A 225 -4.98 -4.30 6.05
CA MET A 225 -4.38 -4.65 7.33
C MET A 225 -2.85 -4.66 7.23
N SER A 226 -2.19 -4.41 8.34
CA SER A 226 -0.73 -4.58 8.44
C SER A 226 -0.38 -6.07 8.39
N ILE A 227 0.71 -6.41 7.71
CA ILE A 227 1.18 -7.79 7.53
C ILE A 227 2.67 -7.97 7.87
N ILE A 228 3.35 -6.93 8.31
CA ILE A 228 4.75 -7.06 8.78
C ILE A 228 4.73 -7.58 10.22
N GLY A 229 5.13 -8.83 10.41
CA GLY A 229 5.16 -9.51 11.71
C GLY A 229 6.49 -9.30 12.46
N LEU A 230 7.07 -10.40 12.93
CA LEU A 230 8.32 -10.38 13.70
C LEU A 230 9.51 -10.17 12.77
N ILE A 231 10.24 -9.08 12.97
CA ILE A 231 11.42 -8.71 12.19
C ILE A 231 12.61 -8.38 13.08
N ASP A 232 13.79 -8.75 12.60
CA ASP A 232 15.08 -8.35 13.14
C ASP A 232 15.56 -7.08 12.44
N LEU A 233 15.76 -6.03 13.21
CA LEU A 233 16.19 -4.71 12.73
C LEU A 233 17.71 -4.64 12.48
N ASP A 234 18.48 -5.65 12.85
CA ASP A 234 19.91 -5.77 12.53
C ASP A 234 20.14 -6.32 11.12
N ASP A 235 19.12 -6.86 10.45
CA ASP A 235 19.15 -7.23 9.03
C ASP A 235 19.08 -5.99 8.12
N THR A 236 20.11 -5.16 8.16
CA THR A 236 20.15 -3.87 7.43
C THR A 236 20.23 -4.00 5.91
N GLU A 237 20.37 -5.21 5.38
CA GLU A 237 20.30 -5.49 3.94
C GLU A 237 18.85 -5.53 3.46
N ASN A 238 17.95 -6.07 4.28
CA ASN A 238 16.57 -6.35 3.90
C ASN A 238 15.54 -5.57 4.70
N VAL A 239 15.93 -4.89 5.78
CA VAL A 239 15.04 -4.14 6.67
C VAL A 239 15.53 -2.72 6.87
N ILE A 240 14.65 -1.75 6.64
CA ILE A 240 14.86 -0.35 7.02
C ILE A 240 13.66 0.06 7.86
N ALA A 241 13.90 0.49 9.08
CA ALA A 241 12.84 0.95 9.97
C ALA A 241 13.12 2.39 10.44
N SER A 242 12.06 3.10 10.81
CA SER A 242 12.19 4.40 11.45
C SER A 242 12.98 4.28 12.76
N LYS A 243 13.77 5.29 13.04
CA LYS A 243 14.72 5.29 14.17
C LYS A 243 14.05 5.01 15.51
N ASP A 244 12.83 5.48 15.71
CA ASP A 244 12.13 5.43 17.00
C ASP A 244 11.01 4.36 17.03
N VAL A 245 11.01 3.41 16.08
CA VAL A 245 9.97 2.38 15.94
C VAL A 245 9.75 1.57 17.24
N ILE A 246 10.80 1.14 17.92
CA ILE A 246 10.70 0.46 19.21
C ILE A 246 10.30 1.47 20.31
N ALA A 247 10.93 2.64 20.34
CA ALA A 247 10.70 3.63 21.41
C ALA A 247 9.26 4.16 21.44
N VAL A 248 8.63 4.34 20.26
CA VAL A 248 7.22 4.74 20.16
C VAL A 248 6.30 3.62 20.69
N ALA A 249 6.52 2.37 20.28
CA ALA A 249 5.76 1.23 20.77
C ALA A 249 5.91 1.03 22.30
N GLU A 250 7.11 1.28 22.84
CA GLU A 250 7.33 1.28 24.30
C GLU A 250 6.60 2.40 25.01
N LYS A 251 6.68 3.62 24.47
CA LYS A 251 5.95 4.78 25.00
C LYS A 251 4.44 4.52 25.02
N ALA A 252 3.93 3.85 24.00
CA ALA A 252 2.53 3.43 23.91
C ALA A 252 2.18 2.26 24.86
N GLY A 253 3.18 1.52 25.36
CA GLY A 253 2.98 0.32 26.16
C GLY A 253 2.53 -0.90 25.35
N SER A 254 2.73 -0.91 24.05
CA SER A 254 2.28 -1.94 23.10
C SER A 254 3.42 -2.74 22.47
N TYR A 255 4.67 -2.46 22.83
CA TYR A 255 5.81 -3.15 22.24
C TYR A 255 5.77 -4.67 22.45
N VAL A 256 5.93 -5.40 21.35
CA VAL A 256 6.11 -6.85 21.30
C VAL A 256 7.39 -7.16 20.52
N GLY A 257 8.32 -7.85 21.12
CA GLY A 257 9.61 -8.18 20.53
C GLY A 257 10.65 -8.49 21.60
N ASP A 258 11.91 -8.60 21.22
CA ASP A 258 13.06 -8.75 22.10
C ASP A 258 14.07 -7.62 21.85
N LYS A 259 14.29 -6.78 22.86
CA LYS A 259 15.22 -5.65 22.77
C LYS A 259 16.68 -6.06 22.70
N GLU A 260 17.05 -7.16 23.36
CA GLU A 260 18.42 -7.66 23.33
C GLU A 260 18.77 -8.20 21.96
N ALA A 261 17.78 -8.79 21.28
CA ALA A 261 17.88 -9.26 19.90
C ALA A 261 17.51 -8.20 18.85
N ASN A 262 17.18 -6.97 19.25
CA ASN A 262 16.75 -5.87 18.38
C ASN A 262 15.61 -6.24 17.42
N THR A 263 14.61 -7.01 17.89
CA THR A 263 13.47 -7.44 17.09
C THR A 263 12.19 -6.74 17.49
N ILE A 264 11.26 -6.62 16.56
CA ILE A 264 9.89 -6.13 16.80
C ILE A 264 8.89 -6.94 15.99
N ASP A 265 7.80 -7.35 16.62
CA ASP A 265 6.58 -7.75 15.91
C ASP A 265 5.77 -6.49 15.62
N TYR A 266 5.84 -6.03 14.35
CA TYR A 266 5.30 -4.74 13.97
C TYR A 266 3.77 -4.73 14.02
N VAL A 267 3.10 -5.77 13.49
CA VAL A 267 1.64 -5.92 13.60
C VAL A 267 1.20 -5.92 15.05
N ALA A 268 1.82 -6.75 15.89
CA ALA A 268 1.44 -6.87 17.29
C ALA A 268 1.69 -5.58 18.08
N SER A 269 2.71 -4.80 17.71
CA SER A 269 3.08 -3.56 18.40
C SER A 269 2.26 -2.35 17.96
N TYR A 270 1.87 -2.27 16.68
CA TYR A 270 1.32 -1.04 16.08
C TYR A 270 -0.15 -1.14 15.72
N ASN A 271 -0.65 -2.31 15.30
CA ASN A 271 -1.98 -2.42 14.71
C ASN A 271 -3.12 -2.31 15.74
N ALA A 272 -4.22 -1.71 15.32
CA ALA A 272 -5.43 -1.56 16.14
C ALA A 272 -6.26 -2.85 16.19
N ASP A 273 -6.36 -3.55 15.08
CA ASP A 273 -7.21 -4.74 14.92
C ASP A 273 -6.43 -5.85 14.25
N GLN A 274 -6.19 -6.90 15.01
CA GLN A 274 -5.53 -8.12 14.52
C GLN A 274 -6.55 -9.18 14.09
N SER A 275 -7.81 -8.81 13.99
CA SER A 275 -8.83 -9.73 13.49
C SER A 275 -8.58 -10.01 12.00
N THR A 276 -8.54 -11.29 11.66
CA THR A 276 -8.37 -11.72 10.27
C THR A 276 -9.68 -11.52 9.51
N GLY A 277 -9.70 -10.53 8.63
CA GLY A 277 -10.87 -10.25 7.78
C GLY A 277 -11.14 -11.36 6.75
N SER A 278 -12.37 -11.43 6.27
CA SER A 278 -12.78 -12.44 5.27
C SER A 278 -11.94 -12.41 3.99
N ARG A 279 -11.39 -11.25 3.61
CA ARG A 279 -10.51 -11.11 2.44
C ARG A 279 -9.17 -11.80 2.62
N MET A 280 -8.56 -11.72 3.81
CA MET A 280 -7.34 -12.49 4.11
C MET A 280 -7.64 -14.00 4.08
N VAL A 281 -8.74 -14.45 4.68
CA VAL A 281 -9.15 -15.86 4.62
C VAL A 281 -9.33 -16.33 3.18
N ASN A 282 -9.98 -15.53 2.34
CA ASN A 282 -10.17 -15.85 0.92
C ASN A 282 -8.84 -15.85 0.15
N ALA A 283 -7.93 -14.93 0.44
CA ALA A 283 -6.61 -14.90 -0.14
C ALA A 283 -5.77 -16.13 0.22
N LEU A 284 -5.78 -16.52 1.49
CA LEU A 284 -5.08 -17.72 1.95
C LEU A 284 -5.66 -19.01 1.31
N LYS A 285 -6.98 -19.08 1.16
CA LYS A 285 -7.64 -20.18 0.44
C LYS A 285 -7.28 -20.22 -1.04
N PHE A 286 -7.08 -19.07 -1.64
CA PHE A 286 -6.64 -18.96 -3.02
C PHE A 286 -5.19 -19.42 -3.19
N PHE A 287 -4.30 -18.94 -2.33
CA PHE A 287 -2.88 -19.30 -2.40
C PHE A 287 -2.62 -20.77 -2.06
N ASN A 288 -3.32 -21.32 -1.08
CA ASN A 288 -3.11 -22.69 -0.64
C ASN A 288 -4.37 -23.29 -0.01
N ALA A 289 -5.20 -23.92 -0.83
CA ALA A 289 -6.46 -24.52 -0.40
C ALA A 289 -6.30 -25.65 0.63
N GLU A 290 -5.14 -26.33 0.69
CA GLU A 290 -4.91 -27.44 1.61
C GLU A 290 -4.53 -27.00 3.03
N THR A 291 -3.83 -25.85 3.16
CA THR A 291 -3.37 -25.31 4.45
C THR A 291 -4.21 -24.14 4.95
N ALA A 292 -5.11 -23.61 4.12
CA ALA A 292 -5.96 -22.50 4.49
C ALA A 292 -6.92 -22.88 5.62
N LYS A 293 -6.96 -22.04 6.65
CA LYS A 293 -7.85 -22.17 7.81
C LYS A 293 -8.99 -21.17 7.70
N ASP A 294 -10.16 -21.49 8.30
CA ASP A 294 -11.26 -20.52 8.42
C ASP A 294 -10.93 -19.43 9.45
N GLU A 295 -10.05 -19.73 10.42
CA GLU A 295 -9.54 -18.82 11.43
C GLU A 295 -8.00 -18.93 11.45
N PRO A 296 -7.28 -18.25 10.52
CA PRO A 296 -5.83 -18.29 10.49
C PRO A 296 -5.24 -17.47 11.65
N ALA A 297 -4.13 -17.94 12.17
CA ALA A 297 -3.31 -17.16 13.11
C ALA A 297 -2.59 -16.03 12.37
N VAL A 298 -2.19 -14.98 13.08
CA VAL A 298 -1.43 -13.84 12.48
C VAL A 298 -0.16 -14.33 11.81
N SER A 299 0.55 -15.29 12.39
CA SER A 299 1.74 -15.91 11.81
C SER A 299 1.50 -16.72 10.53
N ASP A 300 0.25 -17.04 10.20
CA ASP A 300 -0.08 -17.77 8.97
C ASP A 300 -0.01 -16.87 7.71
N TYR A 301 0.06 -15.53 7.88
CA TYR A 301 0.05 -14.57 6.76
C TYR A 301 1.03 -13.41 6.89
N THR A 302 1.69 -13.23 8.05
CA THR A 302 2.63 -12.12 8.23
C THR A 302 4.00 -12.43 7.63
N ILE A 303 4.70 -11.36 7.24
CA ILE A 303 6.08 -11.39 6.75
C ILE A 303 7.02 -11.39 7.95
N SER A 304 8.04 -12.25 7.94
CA SER A 304 9.07 -12.31 8.97
C SER A 304 10.44 -12.63 8.36
N ASN A 305 11.51 -12.20 9.02
CA ASN A 305 12.88 -12.68 8.78
C ASN A 305 13.48 -13.38 10.02
N VAL A 306 12.61 -13.80 10.93
CA VAL A 306 12.99 -14.52 12.17
C VAL A 306 12.18 -15.81 12.25
N ASN A 307 12.84 -16.95 12.53
CA ASN A 307 12.15 -18.22 12.69
C ASN A 307 11.63 -18.39 14.15
N ALA A 308 10.97 -19.52 14.40
CA ALA A 308 10.41 -19.83 15.73
C ALA A 308 11.48 -20.02 16.82
N GLU A 309 12.71 -20.31 16.43
CA GLU A 309 13.87 -20.47 17.30
C GLU A 309 14.56 -19.13 17.62
N GLY A 310 14.18 -18.04 16.91
CA GLY A 310 14.76 -16.72 17.04
C GLY A 310 15.98 -16.47 16.13
N ASP A 311 16.27 -17.37 15.18
CA ASP A 311 17.36 -17.19 14.25
C ASP A 311 16.93 -16.27 13.08
N ILE A 312 17.84 -15.45 12.58
CA ILE A 312 17.66 -14.66 11.36
C ILE A 312 17.63 -15.60 10.14
N ILE A 313 16.61 -15.47 9.34
CA ILE A 313 16.40 -16.24 8.12
C ILE A 313 16.00 -15.30 6.98
N PRO A 314 16.08 -15.69 5.70
CA PRO A 314 15.57 -14.86 4.61
C PRO A 314 14.11 -14.47 4.81
N MET A 315 13.75 -13.27 4.37
CA MET A 315 12.39 -12.76 4.40
C MET A 315 11.41 -13.79 3.82
N HIS A 316 10.36 -14.13 4.56
CA HIS A 316 9.44 -15.20 4.20
C HIS A 316 8.02 -14.96 4.74
N THR A 317 7.09 -15.75 4.21
CA THR A 317 5.74 -15.96 4.76
C THR A 317 5.48 -17.45 4.92
N SER A 318 4.44 -17.83 5.67
CA SER A 318 4.01 -19.22 5.77
C SER A 318 3.18 -19.71 4.56
N ILE A 319 2.97 -18.83 3.55
CA ILE A 319 2.19 -19.17 2.36
C ILE A 319 3.05 -19.99 1.40
N VAL A 320 2.55 -21.18 1.03
CA VAL A 320 3.18 -22.08 0.06
C VAL A 320 2.23 -22.25 -1.11
N LEU A 321 2.68 -21.87 -2.31
CA LEU A 321 1.88 -22.00 -3.52
C LEU A 321 1.88 -23.45 -4.01
N ASP A 322 0.76 -23.90 -4.59
CA ASP A 322 0.59 -25.24 -5.12
C ASP A 322 1.08 -25.40 -6.58
N HIS A 323 1.31 -24.28 -7.27
CA HIS A 323 1.85 -24.22 -8.63
C HIS A 323 2.60 -22.90 -8.87
N ALA A 324 3.29 -22.79 -9.99
CA ALA A 324 3.89 -21.53 -10.44
C ALA A 324 2.81 -20.59 -10.99
N TYR A 325 2.71 -19.38 -10.43
CA TYR A 325 1.65 -18.43 -10.73
C TYR A 325 1.88 -17.71 -12.05
N THR A 326 0.76 -17.33 -12.66
CA THR A 326 0.69 -16.57 -13.91
C THR A 326 -0.17 -15.33 -13.72
N VAL A 327 -0.15 -14.40 -14.67
CA VAL A 327 -1.08 -13.27 -14.70
C VAL A 327 -2.55 -13.73 -14.66
N ASP A 328 -2.86 -14.87 -15.30
CA ASP A 328 -4.23 -15.43 -15.28
C ASP A 328 -4.67 -15.84 -13.86
N ASP A 329 -3.75 -16.24 -12.98
CA ASP A 329 -4.06 -16.52 -11.58
C ASP A 329 -4.34 -15.24 -10.82
N PHE A 330 -3.63 -14.15 -11.09
CA PHE A 330 -3.95 -12.83 -10.54
C PHE A 330 -5.33 -12.33 -11.00
N VAL A 331 -5.68 -12.51 -12.26
CA VAL A 331 -7.03 -12.20 -12.78
C VAL A 331 -8.08 -13.03 -12.05
N LYS A 332 -7.86 -14.34 -11.86
CA LYS A 332 -8.76 -15.21 -11.09
C LYS A 332 -8.90 -14.78 -9.64
N TYR A 333 -7.82 -14.28 -9.03
CA TYR A 333 -7.87 -13.75 -7.67
C TYR A 333 -8.90 -12.62 -7.52
N TYR A 334 -8.91 -11.69 -8.48
CA TYR A 334 -9.91 -10.60 -8.49
C TYR A 334 -11.33 -11.04 -8.85
N HIS A 335 -11.52 -12.25 -9.38
CA HIS A 335 -12.84 -12.84 -9.57
C HIS A 335 -13.43 -13.50 -8.31
N ILE A 336 -12.67 -13.56 -7.20
CA ILE A 336 -13.16 -14.12 -5.95
C ILE A 336 -14.12 -13.12 -5.28
N ALA A 337 -15.29 -13.60 -4.87
CA ALA A 337 -16.26 -12.78 -4.15
C ALA A 337 -15.66 -12.20 -2.86
N GLY A 338 -15.73 -10.88 -2.72
CA GLY A 338 -15.16 -10.13 -1.60
C GLY A 338 -13.71 -9.67 -1.82
N ILE A 339 -13.04 -10.12 -2.89
CA ILE A 339 -11.81 -9.52 -3.42
C ILE A 339 -12.19 -8.57 -4.55
N GLY A 340 -12.66 -9.08 -5.71
CA GLY A 340 -13.32 -8.26 -6.71
C GLY A 340 -14.73 -7.87 -6.26
N SER A 341 -15.13 -6.65 -6.51
CA SER A 341 -16.43 -6.13 -6.10
C SER A 341 -16.85 -4.95 -6.97
N THR A 342 -18.16 -4.68 -6.98
CA THR A 342 -18.73 -3.48 -7.64
C THR A 342 -18.26 -2.15 -7.01
N ARG A 343 -17.37 -2.20 -6.04
CA ARG A 343 -16.74 -1.04 -5.42
C ARG A 343 -15.34 -0.78 -5.97
N ASN A 344 -14.80 -1.70 -6.78
CA ASN A 344 -13.54 -1.45 -7.46
C ASN A 344 -13.70 -0.25 -8.41
N LEU A 345 -12.76 0.65 -8.40
CA LEU A 345 -12.63 1.73 -9.36
C LEU A 345 -11.65 1.36 -10.46
N GLU A 346 -10.62 0.64 -10.09
CA GLU A 346 -9.62 0.04 -10.96
C GLU A 346 -8.96 -1.15 -10.27
N ALA A 347 -8.31 -2.01 -11.05
CA ALA A 347 -7.31 -2.96 -10.58
C ALA A 347 -6.15 -3.04 -11.55
N HIS A 348 -4.96 -3.16 -11.02
CA HIS A 348 -3.75 -3.30 -11.81
C HIS A 348 -2.90 -4.49 -11.35
N ILE A 349 -2.18 -5.09 -12.30
CA ILE A 349 -1.20 -6.15 -12.07
C ILE A 349 0.09 -5.69 -12.74
N PHE A 350 1.16 -5.57 -11.99
CA PHE A 350 2.49 -5.36 -12.52
C PHE A 350 3.21 -6.69 -12.63
N ALA A 351 3.66 -7.04 -13.84
CA ALA A 351 4.53 -8.16 -14.11
C ALA A 351 5.90 -7.62 -14.52
N ILE A 352 6.83 -7.63 -13.56
CA ILE A 352 8.14 -7.00 -13.70
C ILE A 352 9.17 -8.04 -14.09
N SER A 353 9.80 -7.84 -15.26
CA SER A 353 10.84 -8.72 -15.76
C SER A 353 12.19 -8.43 -15.08
N ALA A 354 12.84 -9.48 -14.58
CA ALA A 354 14.19 -9.42 -14.02
C ALA A 354 15.30 -9.51 -15.10
N GLN A 355 14.93 -9.56 -16.38
CA GLN A 355 15.87 -9.68 -17.47
C GLN A 355 16.16 -8.31 -18.07
N ASP A 356 17.17 -7.59 -17.68
CA ASP A 356 17.75 -6.36 -18.27
C ASP A 356 16.98 -5.65 -19.44
N SER A 357 15.73 -6.04 -19.65
CA SER A 357 14.82 -5.54 -20.66
C SER A 357 13.65 -4.84 -20.00
N LEU A 358 13.83 -3.57 -19.73
CA LEU A 358 12.76 -2.68 -19.22
C LEU A 358 11.50 -2.77 -20.09
N THR A 359 11.62 -3.18 -21.35
CA THR A 359 10.49 -3.31 -22.28
C THR A 359 9.61 -4.54 -22.03
N ASP A 360 10.05 -5.47 -21.17
CA ASP A 360 9.33 -6.70 -20.89
C ASP A 360 8.43 -6.60 -19.63
N THR A 361 8.51 -5.48 -18.88
CA THR A 361 7.56 -5.18 -17.81
C THR A 361 6.19 -4.85 -18.42
N VAL A 362 5.15 -5.46 -17.87
CA VAL A 362 3.77 -5.30 -18.34
C VAL A 362 2.87 -4.84 -17.20
N GLU A 363 2.09 -3.80 -17.45
CA GLU A 363 0.99 -3.35 -16.61
C GLU A 363 -0.33 -3.87 -17.18
N TRP A 364 -1.02 -4.71 -16.42
CA TRP A 364 -2.36 -5.17 -16.77
C TRP A 364 -3.37 -4.35 -16.01
N VAL A 365 -4.28 -3.70 -16.72
CA VAL A 365 -5.20 -2.71 -16.16
C VAL A 365 -6.63 -3.13 -16.42
N ALA A 366 -7.43 -3.18 -15.37
CA ALA A 366 -8.87 -3.32 -15.42
C ALA A 366 -9.52 -2.07 -14.80
N MET A 367 -10.41 -1.44 -15.54
CA MET A 367 -11.20 -0.31 -15.05
C MET A 367 -12.55 -0.80 -14.57
N ASP A 368 -13.09 -0.17 -13.49
CA ASP A 368 -14.35 -0.54 -12.84
C ASP A 368 -14.24 -1.91 -12.13
N ASP A 369 -15.31 -2.66 -11.98
CA ASP A 369 -15.38 -3.93 -11.26
C ASP A 369 -14.38 -4.97 -11.80
N ALA A 370 -13.28 -5.17 -11.08
CA ALA A 370 -12.22 -6.10 -11.48
C ALA A 370 -12.69 -7.56 -11.61
N GLY A 371 -13.80 -7.91 -10.95
CA GLY A 371 -14.42 -9.23 -11.07
C GLY A 371 -15.09 -9.50 -12.43
N TYR A 372 -15.32 -8.47 -13.23
CA TYR A 372 -16.00 -8.56 -14.54
C TYR A 372 -15.26 -7.85 -15.66
N SER A 373 -14.32 -6.96 -15.33
CA SER A 373 -13.58 -6.18 -16.31
C SER A 373 -12.45 -6.98 -16.94
N VAL A 374 -12.10 -6.63 -18.18
CA VAL A 374 -10.97 -7.21 -18.89
C VAL A 374 -9.69 -6.51 -18.47
N PHE A 375 -8.68 -7.26 -18.07
CA PHE A 375 -7.34 -6.75 -17.84
C PHE A 375 -6.64 -6.54 -19.19
N VAL A 376 -6.33 -5.29 -19.52
CA VAL A 376 -5.68 -4.90 -20.77
C VAL A 376 -4.18 -4.72 -20.51
N PRO A 377 -3.29 -5.36 -21.31
CA PRO A 377 -1.84 -5.20 -21.14
C PRO A 377 -1.33 -3.90 -21.75
N TYR A 378 -0.51 -3.17 -20.99
CA TYR A 378 0.27 -2.03 -21.44
C TYR A 378 1.76 -2.29 -21.15
N TYR A 379 2.60 -1.77 -22.02
CA TYR A 379 4.06 -1.82 -21.86
C TYR A 379 4.52 -0.41 -21.47
N PRO A 380 4.74 -0.10 -20.19
CA PRO A 380 4.94 1.27 -19.71
C PRO A 380 6.12 1.96 -20.39
N MET A 381 7.19 1.21 -20.69
CA MET A 381 8.40 1.72 -21.34
C MET A 381 8.20 2.02 -22.84
N LEU A 382 7.12 1.54 -23.44
CA LEU A 382 6.78 1.76 -24.85
C LEU A 382 5.53 2.61 -25.04
N THR A 383 4.76 2.80 -23.97
CA THR A 383 3.50 3.56 -23.98
C THR A 383 3.84 5.04 -23.86
N THR A 384 3.55 5.80 -24.88
CA THR A 384 3.85 7.26 -24.95
C THR A 384 2.60 8.12 -24.91
N ASP A 385 1.43 7.50 -25.12
CA ASP A 385 0.10 8.14 -25.10
C ASP A 385 -0.96 7.06 -24.89
N THR A 386 -2.10 7.39 -24.26
CA THR A 386 -3.19 6.46 -23.93
C THR A 386 -4.55 7.00 -24.35
#